data_16e90b2da2d77632197c8a1e27dfb84b
#
_entry.id   16e90b2da2d77632197c8a1e27dfb84b
#
_cell.length_a   1.000
_cell.length_b   1.000
_cell.length_c   1.000
_cell.angle_alpha   90.00
_cell.angle_beta   90.00
_cell.angle_gamma   90.00
#
_symmetry.space_group_name_H-M   'P 1'
#
loop_
_entity.id
_entity.type
_entity.pdbx_description
1 polymer ?
#
loop_
_entity_poly.entity_id
_entity_poly.type
_entity_poly.pdbx_seq_one_letter_code
_entity_poly.pdbx_strand_id
1 'polypeptide(L)'
;RSLKLINDLGTDKRYIVVIAQEDGSIEDPNPNDLYAYGTLAQVLKVFDMPDNSKSAIVQGISRVKILDYTSEEPYFTAAVESMIDEPVKDHLEIDGLTKNLRRSFEDLMKVAPNLTEEHSGMLKNIQKPNRLTDRAISVITISNQEKQDILEELNIKRRIEKALNIISREIQRIKLGDEIQSEVHDEITKTQREYYLREQMKAIKKELGEDEGTVELNELEDKIKAAQMPKESEKIALKELDRLSRIPTQSPEYNVSRTYIEWLTRSEEHTSE
;
A
#
# COMPACT_ATOMS: atom_id res chain seq x y z
N ARG A 1 -18.35 -28.53 8.42
CA ARG A 1 -19.20 -28.36 9.62
C ARG A 1 -20.31 -27.35 9.40
N SER A 2 -20.06 -26.11 8.96
CA SER A 2 -21.08 -25.05 8.75
C SER A 2 -22.17 -25.44 7.76
N LEU A 3 -21.85 -26.14 6.66
CA LEU A 3 -22.86 -26.63 5.70
C LEU A 3 -23.82 -27.66 6.34
N LYS A 4 -23.32 -28.55 7.20
CA LYS A 4 -24.17 -29.50 7.91
C LYS A 4 -25.10 -28.77 8.88
N LEU A 5 -24.58 -27.81 9.64
CA LEU A 5 -25.39 -26.95 10.51
C LEU A 5 -26.52 -26.25 9.75
N ILE A 6 -26.22 -25.61 8.61
CA ILE A 6 -27.21 -24.89 7.80
C ILE A 6 -28.26 -25.85 7.24
N ASN A 7 -27.90 -27.07 6.86
CA ASN A 7 -28.83 -28.09 6.39
C ASN A 7 -29.77 -28.61 7.49
N ASP A 8 -29.28 -28.71 8.72
CA ASP A 8 -30.03 -29.19 9.90
C ASP A 8 -30.91 -28.10 10.53
N LEU A 9 -30.75 -26.82 10.10
CA LEU A 9 -31.62 -25.74 10.53
C LEU A 9 -33.05 -25.95 9.96
N GLY A 10 -33.93 -26.50 10.79
CA GLY A 10 -35.34 -26.60 10.50
C GLY A 10 -36.07 -25.23 10.57
N THR A 11 -37.39 -25.24 10.33
CA THR A 11 -38.21 -24.03 10.42
C THR A 11 -38.26 -23.42 11.81
N ASP A 12 -38.05 -24.22 12.85
CA ASP A 12 -38.21 -23.81 14.25
C ASP A 12 -36.90 -23.43 14.96
N LYS A 13 -35.74 -23.92 14.46
CA LYS A 13 -34.43 -23.64 15.04
C LYS A 13 -33.60 -22.80 14.09
N ARG A 14 -33.77 -21.46 14.14
CA ARG A 14 -33.06 -20.51 13.26
C ARG A 14 -31.99 -19.70 13.95
N TYR A 15 -31.53 -20.14 15.12
CA TYR A 15 -30.51 -19.42 15.89
C TYR A 15 -29.18 -20.14 15.80
N ILE A 16 -28.13 -19.38 15.48
CA ILE A 16 -26.76 -19.84 15.45
C ILE A 16 -25.86 -18.86 16.21
N VAL A 17 -24.70 -19.33 16.62
CA VAL A 17 -23.64 -18.43 17.08
C VAL A 17 -22.60 -18.29 15.98
N VAL A 18 -22.31 -17.06 15.61
CA VAL A 18 -21.25 -16.72 14.65
C VAL A 18 -20.02 -16.33 15.44
N ILE A 19 -18.93 -17.04 15.22
CA ILE A 19 -17.64 -16.87 15.89
C ILE A 19 -16.55 -16.73 14.86
N ALA A 20 -15.60 -15.85 15.11
CA ALA A 20 -14.40 -15.71 14.27
C ALA A 20 -13.32 -16.72 14.72
N GLN A 21 -12.48 -17.11 13.76
CA GLN A 21 -11.25 -17.85 14.03
C GLN A 21 -10.14 -16.87 14.40
N GLU A 22 -9.24 -17.25 15.30
CA GLU A 22 -8.03 -16.48 15.61
C GLU A 22 -7.09 -16.45 14.41
N ASP A 23 -6.88 -17.60 13.76
CA ASP A 23 -6.14 -17.73 12.50
C ASP A 23 -7.06 -18.23 11.39
N GLY A 24 -7.36 -17.35 10.42
CA GLY A 24 -8.21 -17.66 9.27
C GLY A 24 -7.59 -18.62 8.25
N SER A 25 -6.32 -19.00 8.39
CA SER A 25 -5.65 -19.95 7.51
C SER A 25 -5.97 -21.41 7.84
N ILE A 26 -6.53 -21.68 9.03
CA ILE A 26 -6.88 -23.03 9.48
C ILE A 26 -8.18 -23.46 8.79
N GLU A 27 -8.12 -24.48 7.92
CA GLU A 27 -9.29 -24.97 7.18
C GLU A 27 -10.31 -25.71 8.07
N ASP A 28 -9.85 -26.47 9.04
CA ASP A 28 -10.70 -27.21 10.00
C ASP A 28 -10.34 -26.83 11.43
N PRO A 29 -10.85 -25.70 11.94
CA PRO A 29 -10.51 -25.21 13.27
C PRO A 29 -11.06 -26.09 14.38
N ASN A 30 -10.30 -26.22 15.46
CA ASN A 30 -10.73 -26.79 16.72
C ASN A 30 -11.34 -25.68 17.62
N PRO A 31 -11.98 -26.04 18.73
CA PRO A 31 -12.51 -25.05 19.68
C PRO A 31 -11.48 -24.03 20.19
N ASN A 32 -10.21 -24.43 20.31
CA ASN A 32 -9.12 -23.56 20.79
C ASN A 32 -8.63 -22.56 19.71
N ASP A 33 -9.02 -22.75 18.47
CA ASP A 33 -8.67 -21.85 17.35
C ASP A 33 -9.73 -20.77 17.14
N LEU A 34 -10.78 -20.75 17.99
CA LEU A 34 -11.91 -19.85 17.92
C LEU A 34 -11.89 -18.86 19.09
N TYR A 35 -12.30 -17.62 18.81
CA TYR A 35 -12.47 -16.64 19.87
C TYR A 35 -13.53 -17.07 20.90
N ALA A 36 -13.37 -16.62 22.14
CA ALA A 36 -14.31 -16.93 23.21
C ALA A 36 -15.63 -16.14 23.10
N TYR A 37 -15.65 -15.03 22.35
CA TYR A 37 -16.83 -14.20 22.19
C TYR A 37 -17.30 -14.23 20.75
N GLY A 38 -18.61 -14.32 20.58
CA GLY A 38 -19.25 -14.32 19.28
C GLY A 38 -20.57 -13.55 19.30
N THR A 39 -21.35 -13.75 18.23
CA THR A 39 -22.65 -13.11 18.06
C THR A 39 -23.73 -14.18 17.90
N LEU A 40 -24.73 -14.16 18.79
CA LEU A 40 -25.97 -14.90 18.56
C LEU A 40 -26.69 -14.24 17.38
N ALA A 41 -27.00 -15.03 16.37
CA ALA A 41 -27.62 -14.56 15.16
C ALA A 41 -28.83 -15.44 14.80
N GLN A 42 -29.84 -14.80 14.20
CA GLN A 42 -30.97 -15.49 13.57
C GLN A 42 -30.71 -15.65 12.09
N VAL A 43 -30.88 -16.85 11.57
CA VAL A 43 -30.84 -17.12 10.14
C VAL A 43 -32.19 -16.75 9.52
N LEU A 44 -32.19 -15.71 8.70
CA LEU A 44 -33.38 -15.19 8.04
C LEU A 44 -33.69 -15.97 6.77
N LYS A 45 -32.68 -16.25 5.96
CA LYS A 45 -32.83 -16.93 4.69
C LYS A 45 -31.55 -17.68 4.30
N VAL A 46 -31.70 -18.81 3.67
CA VAL A 46 -30.61 -19.60 3.10
C VAL A 46 -30.84 -19.70 1.59
N PHE A 47 -29.77 -19.58 0.82
CA PHE A 47 -29.76 -19.69 -0.64
C PHE A 47 -28.81 -20.81 -1.06
N ASP A 48 -29.23 -21.63 -2.01
CA ASP A 48 -28.35 -22.58 -2.69
C ASP A 48 -27.64 -21.85 -3.83
N MET A 49 -26.32 -21.95 -3.87
CA MET A 49 -25.51 -21.35 -4.91
C MET A 49 -25.20 -22.36 -6.03
N PRO A 50 -24.90 -21.89 -7.27
CA PRO A 50 -24.65 -22.80 -8.42
C PRO A 50 -23.42 -23.71 -8.22
N ASP A 51 -22.49 -23.37 -7.37
CA ASP A 51 -21.29 -24.12 -7.03
C ASP A 51 -21.49 -25.15 -5.91
N ASN A 52 -22.73 -25.47 -5.56
CA ASN A 52 -23.12 -26.32 -4.43
C ASN A 52 -22.74 -25.75 -3.05
N SER A 53 -22.30 -24.50 -2.97
CA SER A 53 -22.18 -23.80 -1.71
C SER A 53 -23.52 -23.25 -1.24
N LYS A 54 -23.60 -22.83 0.02
CA LYS A 54 -24.78 -22.18 0.58
C LYS A 54 -24.43 -20.79 1.09
N SER A 55 -25.29 -19.83 0.81
CA SER A 55 -25.22 -18.48 1.37
C SER A 55 -26.39 -18.29 2.33
N ALA A 56 -26.13 -17.67 3.49
CA ALA A 56 -27.16 -17.39 4.48
C ALA A 56 -27.18 -15.91 4.83
N ILE A 57 -28.39 -15.35 4.89
CA ILE A 57 -28.61 -14.02 5.48
C ILE A 57 -28.89 -14.22 6.96
N VAL A 58 -28.02 -13.65 7.77
CA VAL A 58 -28.13 -13.72 9.25
C VAL A 58 -28.31 -12.34 9.85
N GLN A 59 -29.09 -12.25 10.92
CA GLN A 59 -29.29 -11.05 11.72
C GLN A 59 -28.69 -11.24 13.10
N GLY A 60 -27.67 -10.45 13.45
CA GLY A 60 -27.10 -10.41 14.80
C GLY A 60 -28.13 -9.92 15.83
N ILE A 61 -28.21 -10.61 16.94
CA ILE A 61 -29.14 -10.31 18.04
C ILE A 61 -28.41 -9.75 19.24
N SER A 62 -27.44 -10.51 19.77
CA SER A 62 -26.69 -10.16 20.98
C SER A 62 -25.28 -10.71 20.94
N ARG A 63 -24.39 -10.11 21.71
CA ARG A 63 -23.09 -10.67 22.03
C ARG A 63 -23.26 -11.89 22.94
N VAL A 64 -22.43 -12.89 22.72
CA VAL A 64 -22.39 -14.09 23.58
C VAL A 64 -20.95 -14.46 23.87
N LYS A 65 -20.75 -15.02 25.06
CA LYS A 65 -19.51 -15.67 25.44
C LYS A 65 -19.73 -17.18 25.41
N ILE A 66 -18.80 -17.90 24.82
CA ILE A 66 -18.77 -19.36 24.89
C ILE A 66 -18.31 -19.76 26.29
N LEU A 67 -19.07 -20.61 26.93
CA LEU A 67 -18.74 -21.18 28.22
C LEU A 67 -18.06 -22.53 28.05
N ASP A 68 -18.65 -23.40 27.21
CA ASP A 68 -18.15 -24.75 26.96
C ASP A 68 -18.71 -25.29 25.65
N TYR A 69 -17.91 -26.10 24.96
CA TYR A 69 -18.35 -26.82 23.77
C TYR A 69 -18.97 -28.15 24.19
N THR A 70 -20.25 -28.37 23.85
CA THR A 70 -21.01 -29.56 24.24
C THR A 70 -20.91 -30.67 23.21
N SER A 71 -20.62 -30.36 21.94
CA SER A 71 -20.34 -31.34 20.88
C SER A 71 -19.49 -30.69 19.78
N GLU A 72 -18.64 -31.51 19.16
CA GLU A 72 -17.83 -31.09 18.02
C GLU A 72 -18.36 -31.67 16.68
N GLU A 73 -19.11 -32.73 16.73
CA GLU A 73 -19.70 -33.38 15.55
C GLU A 73 -21.23 -33.46 15.64
N PRO A 74 -21.95 -33.33 14.51
CA PRO A 74 -21.48 -33.04 13.14
C PRO A 74 -21.04 -31.60 12.91
N TYR A 75 -21.30 -30.71 13.86
CA TYR A 75 -20.89 -29.30 13.95
C TYR A 75 -20.78 -28.92 15.43
N PHE A 76 -20.09 -27.81 15.71
CA PHE A 76 -19.94 -27.33 17.08
C PHE A 76 -21.28 -26.93 17.68
N THR A 77 -21.55 -27.44 18.88
CA THR A 77 -22.60 -26.91 19.76
C THR A 77 -21.94 -26.45 21.07
N ALA A 78 -22.46 -25.38 21.64
CA ALA A 78 -21.86 -24.79 22.84
C ALA A 78 -22.90 -24.25 23.80
N ALA A 79 -22.58 -24.28 25.07
CA ALA A 79 -23.26 -23.49 26.09
C ALA A 79 -22.75 -22.04 25.99
N VAL A 80 -23.67 -21.07 25.94
CA VAL A 80 -23.32 -19.67 25.79
C VAL A 80 -23.99 -18.81 26.85
N GLU A 81 -23.32 -17.73 27.22
CA GLU A 81 -23.84 -16.69 28.10
C GLU A 81 -24.09 -15.42 27.28
N SER A 82 -25.28 -14.83 27.43
CA SER A 82 -25.61 -13.56 26.78
C SER A 82 -24.91 -12.42 27.48
N MET A 83 -24.11 -11.65 26.71
CA MET A 83 -23.37 -10.51 27.24
C MET A 83 -24.18 -9.22 27.03
N ILE A 84 -24.36 -8.49 28.13
CA ILE A 84 -25.11 -7.23 28.16
C ILE A 84 -24.12 -6.09 28.34
N ASP A 85 -24.30 -5.00 27.57
CA ASP A 85 -23.51 -3.79 27.73
C ASP A 85 -23.62 -3.24 29.15
N GLU A 86 -22.52 -2.72 29.69
CA GLU A 86 -22.51 -2.07 31.00
C GLU A 86 -23.47 -0.86 31.03
N PRO A 87 -24.14 -0.59 32.16
CA PRO A 87 -25.01 0.57 32.27
C PRO A 87 -24.20 1.88 32.12
N VAL A 88 -24.74 2.78 31.31
CA VAL A 88 -24.14 4.09 31.09
C VAL A 88 -24.29 4.94 32.34
N LYS A 89 -23.19 5.45 32.90
CA LYS A 89 -23.16 6.31 34.09
C LYS A 89 -23.29 7.78 33.74
N ASP A 90 -22.65 8.22 32.65
CA ASP A 90 -22.67 9.60 32.17
C ASP A 90 -23.20 9.65 30.73
N HIS A 91 -24.47 9.99 30.60
CA HIS A 91 -25.11 10.09 29.29
C HIS A 91 -24.59 11.27 28.46
N LEU A 92 -24.19 12.38 29.10
CA LEU A 92 -23.70 13.57 28.41
C LEU A 92 -22.34 13.29 27.75
N GLU A 93 -21.46 12.59 28.47
CA GLU A 93 -20.17 12.17 27.94
C GLU A 93 -20.35 11.21 26.73
N ILE A 94 -21.24 10.21 26.85
CA ILE A 94 -21.53 9.27 25.76
C ILE A 94 -22.11 9.99 24.54
N ASP A 95 -23.00 10.96 24.73
CA ASP A 95 -23.54 11.76 23.63
C ASP A 95 -22.43 12.57 22.92
N GLY A 96 -21.50 13.16 23.69
CA GLY A 96 -20.36 13.86 23.16
C GLY A 96 -19.44 12.94 22.32
N LEU A 97 -19.10 11.78 22.87
CA LEU A 97 -18.29 10.78 22.18
C LEU A 97 -18.99 10.23 20.92
N THR A 98 -20.30 10.04 20.99
CA THR A 98 -21.12 9.58 19.85
C THR A 98 -21.11 10.59 18.70
N LYS A 99 -21.23 11.88 19.01
CA LYS A 99 -21.12 12.96 18.01
C LYS A 99 -19.72 12.99 17.38
N ASN A 100 -18.70 12.85 18.22
CA ASN A 100 -17.31 12.79 17.74
C ASN A 100 -17.09 11.57 16.83
N LEU A 101 -17.60 10.40 17.20
CA LEU A 101 -17.52 9.19 16.37
C LEU A 101 -18.14 9.40 14.99
N ARG A 102 -19.34 10.02 14.92
CA ARG A 102 -19.98 10.35 13.63
C ARG A 102 -19.10 11.24 12.77
N ARG A 103 -18.59 12.32 13.36
CA ARG A 103 -17.71 13.27 12.66
C ARG A 103 -16.44 12.60 12.16
N SER A 104 -15.77 11.83 13.01
CA SER A 104 -14.55 11.12 12.63
C SER A 104 -14.80 10.09 11.52
N PHE A 105 -15.97 9.44 11.53
CA PHE A 105 -16.34 8.52 10.45
C PHE A 105 -16.63 9.28 9.13
N GLU A 106 -17.26 10.44 9.18
CA GLU A 106 -17.44 11.32 8.01
C GLU A 106 -16.09 11.79 7.44
N ASP A 107 -15.13 12.09 8.31
CA ASP A 107 -13.76 12.45 7.88
C ASP A 107 -13.03 11.26 7.26
N LEU A 108 -13.19 10.05 7.79
CA LEU A 108 -12.67 8.83 7.18
C LEU A 108 -13.26 8.61 5.78
N MET A 109 -14.56 8.81 5.60
CA MET A 109 -15.22 8.65 4.30
C MET A 109 -14.68 9.58 3.21
N LYS A 110 -14.15 10.76 3.57
CA LYS A 110 -13.57 11.70 2.60
C LYS A 110 -12.27 11.18 2.00
N VAL A 111 -11.56 10.32 2.72
CA VAL A 111 -10.25 9.82 2.32
C VAL A 111 -10.25 8.32 1.96
N ALA A 112 -11.25 7.57 2.38
CA ALA A 112 -11.33 6.13 2.16
C ALA A 112 -12.19 5.80 0.91
N PRO A 113 -11.59 5.39 -0.22
CA PRO A 113 -12.30 5.19 -1.49
C PRO A 113 -13.27 4.01 -1.46
N ASN A 114 -13.11 3.08 -0.53
CA ASN A 114 -13.97 1.91 -0.35
C ASN A 114 -15.24 2.20 0.49
N LEU A 115 -15.36 3.38 1.09
CA LEU A 115 -16.53 3.80 1.85
C LEU A 115 -17.42 4.68 0.98
N THR A 116 -18.66 4.25 0.78
CA THR A 116 -19.65 4.93 -0.07
C THR A 116 -20.64 5.77 0.73
N GLU A 117 -21.39 6.63 0.05
CA GLU A 117 -22.46 7.41 0.68
C GLU A 117 -23.56 6.54 1.34
N GLU A 118 -23.75 5.30 0.87
CA GLU A 118 -24.67 4.35 1.51
C GLU A 118 -24.26 4.05 2.94
N HIS A 119 -22.97 3.90 3.22
CA HIS A 119 -22.45 3.69 4.57
C HIS A 119 -22.75 4.89 5.48
N SER A 120 -22.64 6.13 4.97
CA SER A 120 -23.04 7.33 5.70
C SER A 120 -24.53 7.35 6.02
N GLY A 121 -25.36 7.05 5.03
CA GLY A 121 -26.82 7.00 5.18
C GLY A 121 -27.25 5.99 6.24
N MET A 122 -26.64 4.81 6.26
CA MET A 122 -26.90 3.79 7.26
C MET A 122 -26.57 4.26 8.68
N LEU A 123 -25.43 4.93 8.87
CA LEU A 123 -25.00 5.41 10.19
C LEU A 123 -25.85 6.57 10.72
N LYS A 124 -26.37 7.45 9.84
CA LYS A 124 -27.21 8.58 10.23
C LYS A 124 -28.48 8.14 10.95
N ASN A 125 -29.04 7.00 10.56
CA ASN A 125 -30.29 6.48 11.11
C ASN A 125 -30.13 5.73 12.44
N ILE A 126 -28.90 5.41 12.85
CA ILE A 126 -28.65 4.66 14.09
C ILE A 126 -28.56 5.64 15.26
N GLN A 127 -29.53 5.58 16.19
CA GLN A 127 -29.56 6.43 17.37
C GLN A 127 -28.76 5.87 18.55
N LYS A 128 -28.73 4.54 18.69
CA LYS A 128 -28.10 3.88 19.84
C LYS A 128 -26.56 3.90 19.68
N PRO A 129 -25.82 4.46 20.67
CA PRO A 129 -24.34 4.57 20.59
C PRO A 129 -23.62 3.23 20.36
N ASN A 130 -24.06 2.18 21.04
CA ASN A 130 -23.50 0.83 20.90
C ASN A 130 -23.64 0.30 19.47
N ARG A 131 -24.84 0.40 18.89
CA ARG A 131 -25.09 -0.04 17.50
C ARG A 131 -24.35 0.81 16.48
N LEU A 132 -24.24 2.11 16.74
CA LEU A 132 -23.48 3.01 15.88
C LEU A 132 -22.02 2.61 15.82
N THR A 133 -21.40 2.38 16.99
CA THR A 133 -19.98 1.99 17.08
C THR A 133 -19.73 0.67 16.37
N ASP A 134 -20.56 -0.34 16.65
CA ASP A 134 -20.43 -1.66 16.00
C ASP A 134 -20.58 -1.56 14.48
N ARG A 135 -21.53 -0.74 14.00
CA ARG A 135 -21.74 -0.58 12.56
C ARG A 135 -20.62 0.20 11.90
N ALA A 136 -20.10 1.25 12.54
CA ALA A 136 -18.98 2.03 12.02
C ALA A 136 -17.73 1.14 11.83
N ILE A 137 -17.41 0.32 12.84
CA ILE A 137 -16.25 -0.58 12.76
C ILE A 137 -16.46 -1.74 11.78
N SER A 138 -17.68 -2.23 11.61
CA SER A 138 -17.97 -3.36 10.72
C SER A 138 -17.63 -3.08 9.25
N VAL A 139 -17.68 -1.83 8.80
CA VAL A 139 -17.42 -1.43 7.41
C VAL A 139 -15.98 -1.02 7.14
N ILE A 140 -15.16 -0.86 8.18
CA ILE A 140 -13.75 -0.50 8.06
C ILE A 140 -12.93 -1.76 7.83
N THR A 141 -11.94 -1.67 6.94
CA THR A 141 -11.00 -2.77 6.66
C THR A 141 -9.87 -2.75 7.66
N ILE A 142 -10.05 -3.48 8.75
CA ILE A 142 -9.08 -3.67 9.84
C ILE A 142 -8.93 -5.16 10.15
N SER A 143 -7.96 -5.53 10.98
CA SER A 143 -7.73 -6.92 11.38
C SER A 143 -8.92 -7.53 12.13
N ASN A 144 -9.05 -8.86 12.06
CA ASN A 144 -10.08 -9.58 12.82
C ASN A 144 -9.89 -9.39 14.33
N GLN A 145 -8.65 -9.34 14.80
CA GLN A 145 -8.34 -9.08 16.21
C GLN A 145 -8.92 -7.75 16.68
N GLU A 146 -8.75 -6.67 15.91
CA GLU A 146 -9.28 -5.36 16.28
C GLU A 146 -10.80 -5.31 16.27
N LYS A 147 -11.45 -6.02 15.33
CA LYS A 147 -12.91 -6.18 15.33
C LYS A 147 -13.37 -6.97 16.55
N GLN A 148 -12.62 -7.99 16.93
CA GLN A 148 -12.88 -8.80 18.12
C GLN A 148 -12.73 -7.99 19.41
N ASP A 149 -11.69 -7.16 19.53
CA ASP A 149 -11.47 -6.28 20.68
C ASP A 149 -12.63 -5.28 20.90
N ILE A 150 -13.28 -4.87 19.82
CA ILE A 150 -14.50 -4.05 19.87
C ILE A 150 -15.72 -4.89 20.26
N LEU A 151 -15.82 -6.12 19.76
CA LEU A 151 -16.92 -7.03 20.08
C LEU A 151 -16.91 -7.41 21.57
N GLU A 152 -15.75 -7.63 22.15
CA GLU A 152 -15.57 -8.04 23.55
C GLU A 152 -15.76 -6.90 24.55
N GLU A 153 -15.59 -5.65 24.12
CA GLU A 153 -15.70 -4.50 25.02
C GLU A 153 -17.17 -4.19 25.35
N LEU A 154 -17.58 -4.44 26.60
CA LEU A 154 -18.93 -4.22 27.08
C LEU A 154 -19.16 -2.81 27.61
N ASN A 155 -18.10 -2.09 27.97
CA ASN A 155 -18.20 -0.70 28.39
C ASN A 155 -18.30 0.20 27.14
N ILE A 156 -19.45 0.85 26.97
CA ILE A 156 -19.75 1.62 25.76
C ILE A 156 -18.81 2.82 25.57
N LYS A 157 -18.35 3.46 26.65
CA LYS A 157 -17.39 4.56 26.59
C LYS A 157 -16.07 4.06 25.98
N ARG A 158 -15.50 3.02 26.58
CA ARG A 158 -14.24 2.41 26.10
C ARG A 158 -14.36 1.90 24.67
N ARG A 159 -15.51 1.32 24.32
CA ARG A 159 -15.77 0.84 22.95
C ARG A 159 -15.74 1.99 21.94
N ILE A 160 -16.38 3.13 22.25
CA ILE A 160 -16.33 4.32 21.38
C ILE A 160 -14.90 4.87 21.29
N GLU A 161 -14.17 4.96 22.42
CA GLU A 161 -12.79 5.43 22.44
C GLU A 161 -11.87 4.55 21.60
N LYS A 162 -11.98 3.21 21.71
CA LYS A 162 -11.27 2.26 20.83
C LYS A 162 -11.61 2.48 19.36
N ALA A 163 -12.89 2.66 19.04
CA ALA A 163 -13.34 2.92 17.67
C ALA A 163 -12.79 4.23 17.12
N LEU A 164 -12.79 5.31 17.90
CA LEU A 164 -12.18 6.59 17.52
C LEU A 164 -10.69 6.47 17.23
N ASN A 165 -9.97 5.73 18.06
CA ASN A 165 -8.54 5.47 17.84
C ASN A 165 -8.28 4.71 16.53
N ILE A 166 -9.09 3.67 16.26
CA ILE A 166 -9.01 2.90 14.99
C ILE A 166 -9.28 3.83 13.81
N ILE A 167 -10.36 4.61 13.83
CA ILE A 167 -10.74 5.52 12.75
C ILE A 167 -9.63 6.56 12.51
N SER A 168 -9.10 7.17 13.57
CA SER A 168 -8.03 8.16 13.49
C SER A 168 -6.77 7.59 12.85
N ARG A 169 -6.36 6.40 13.26
CA ARG A 169 -5.21 5.69 12.69
C ARG A 169 -5.44 5.35 11.21
N GLU A 170 -6.63 4.89 10.84
CA GLU A 170 -6.95 4.58 9.43
C GLU A 170 -6.93 5.82 8.54
N ILE A 171 -7.43 6.97 9.03
CA ILE A 171 -7.30 8.25 8.31
C ILE A 171 -5.83 8.60 8.09
N GLN A 172 -4.98 8.48 9.12
CA GLN A 172 -3.55 8.77 9.00
C GLN A 172 -2.86 7.80 8.03
N ARG A 173 -3.19 6.50 8.09
CA ARG A 173 -2.63 5.48 7.21
C ARG A 173 -2.93 5.74 5.75
N ILE A 174 -4.19 6.11 5.44
CA ILE A 174 -4.61 6.41 4.06
C ILE A 174 -3.89 7.67 3.56
N LYS A 175 -3.89 8.76 4.34
CA LYS A 175 -3.22 10.01 3.97
C LYS A 175 -1.73 9.82 3.70
N LEU A 176 -1.05 9.09 4.58
CA LEU A 176 0.38 8.80 4.39
C LEU A 176 0.61 7.95 3.13
N GLY A 177 -0.27 6.99 2.84
CA GLY A 177 -0.22 6.20 1.61
C GLY A 177 -0.35 7.07 0.35
N ASP A 178 -1.29 8.02 0.35
CA ASP A 178 -1.50 8.95 -0.75
C ASP A 178 -0.31 9.89 -0.94
N GLU A 179 0.28 10.41 0.15
CA GLU A 179 1.48 11.24 0.12
C GLU A 179 2.67 10.49 -0.50
N ILE A 180 2.94 9.26 -0.02
CA ILE A 180 4.02 8.42 -0.58
C ILE A 180 3.78 8.13 -2.06
N GLN A 181 2.54 7.80 -2.44
CA GLN A 181 2.22 7.52 -3.84
C GLN A 181 2.40 8.76 -4.74
N SER A 182 2.06 9.96 -4.24
CA SER A 182 2.29 11.22 -4.94
C SER A 182 3.77 11.51 -5.11
N GLU A 183 4.58 11.37 -4.06
CA GLU A 183 6.03 11.57 -4.11
C GLU A 183 6.70 10.62 -5.12
N VAL A 184 6.35 9.34 -5.09
CA VAL A 184 6.87 8.34 -6.04
C VAL A 184 6.47 8.69 -7.49
N HIS A 185 5.23 9.13 -7.70
CA HIS A 185 4.76 9.54 -9.03
C HIS A 185 5.53 10.75 -9.56
N ASP A 186 5.76 11.76 -8.71
CA ASP A 186 6.50 12.96 -9.06
C ASP A 186 7.96 12.64 -9.38
N GLU A 187 8.60 11.77 -8.63
CA GLU A 187 9.99 11.34 -8.87
C GLU A 187 10.12 10.56 -10.19
N ILE A 188 9.18 9.64 -10.47
CA ILE A 188 9.14 8.91 -11.75
C ILE A 188 8.97 9.89 -12.91
N THR A 189 8.04 10.83 -12.79
CA THR A 189 7.76 11.82 -13.83
C THR A 189 8.98 12.71 -14.09
N LYS A 190 9.67 13.13 -13.04
CA LYS A 190 10.91 13.91 -13.12
C LYS A 190 12.03 13.13 -13.83
N THR A 191 12.22 11.88 -13.46
CA THR A 191 13.23 11.00 -14.06
C THR A 191 12.94 10.76 -15.55
N GLN A 192 11.68 10.49 -15.92
CA GLN A 192 11.28 10.34 -17.33
C GLN A 192 11.53 11.62 -18.13
N ARG A 193 11.21 12.78 -17.56
CA ARG A 193 11.46 14.07 -18.19
C ARG A 193 12.95 14.34 -18.39
N GLU A 194 13.79 14.04 -17.41
CA GLU A 194 15.25 14.15 -17.52
C GLU A 194 15.81 13.24 -18.61
N TYR A 195 15.35 12.00 -18.66
CA TYR A 195 15.73 11.07 -19.73
C TYR A 195 15.35 11.60 -21.11
N TYR A 196 14.11 12.06 -21.27
CA TYR A 196 13.63 12.63 -22.53
C TYR A 196 14.46 13.86 -22.97
N LEU A 197 14.74 14.76 -22.03
CA LEU A 197 15.58 15.93 -22.31
C LEU A 197 17.01 15.55 -22.69
N ARG A 198 17.60 14.53 -22.09
CA ARG A 198 18.94 14.01 -22.46
C ARG A 198 18.92 13.42 -23.86
N GLU A 199 17.92 12.64 -24.22
CA GLU A 199 17.80 12.10 -25.58
C GLU A 199 17.57 13.18 -26.64
N GLN A 200 16.76 14.20 -26.34
CA GLN A 200 16.63 15.37 -27.20
C GLN A 200 17.96 16.11 -27.38
N MET A 201 18.70 16.34 -26.29
CA MET A 201 19.99 17.00 -26.35
C MET A 201 21.00 16.18 -27.19
N LYS A 202 20.99 14.86 -27.06
CA LYS A 202 21.81 13.96 -27.87
C LYS A 202 21.44 14.01 -29.37
N ALA A 203 20.12 14.04 -29.67
CA ALA A 203 19.66 14.18 -31.06
C ALA A 203 20.07 15.53 -31.67
N ILE A 204 19.91 16.62 -30.90
CA ILE A 204 20.31 17.98 -31.34
C ILE A 204 21.82 18.05 -31.57
N LYS A 205 22.65 17.51 -30.66
CA LYS A 205 24.12 17.45 -30.85
C LYS A 205 24.49 16.68 -32.10
N LYS A 206 23.80 15.56 -32.38
CA LYS A 206 24.00 14.78 -33.61
C LYS A 206 23.65 15.54 -34.87
N GLU A 207 22.55 16.31 -34.87
CA GLU A 207 22.16 17.14 -36.02
C GLU A 207 23.08 18.34 -36.23
N LEU A 208 23.64 18.91 -35.17
CA LEU A 208 24.65 19.97 -35.22
C LEU A 208 26.04 19.47 -35.63
N GLY A 209 26.21 18.14 -35.76
CA GLY A 209 27.52 17.54 -36.05
C GLY A 209 28.48 17.56 -34.84
N GLU A 210 27.96 17.92 -33.67
CA GLU A 210 28.69 17.90 -32.40
C GLU A 210 28.63 16.49 -31.78
N ASP A 211 29.08 15.48 -32.51
CA ASP A 211 29.28 14.16 -31.89
C ASP A 211 30.47 14.28 -30.89
N GLU A 212 30.37 13.63 -29.74
CA GLU A 212 31.40 13.72 -28.68
C GLU A 212 32.81 13.52 -29.22
N GLY A 213 32.95 12.65 -30.26
CA GLY A 213 34.18 12.45 -30.96
C GLY A 213 34.67 13.66 -31.78
N THR A 214 33.72 14.45 -32.33
CA THR A 214 34.10 15.64 -33.15
C THR A 214 34.54 16.81 -32.25
N VAL A 215 33.91 17.00 -31.11
CA VAL A 215 34.29 18.02 -30.11
C VAL A 215 35.71 17.71 -29.57
N GLU A 216 35.94 16.48 -29.19
CA GLU A 216 37.20 16.01 -28.66
C GLU A 216 38.37 16.11 -29.69
N LEU A 217 38.09 15.80 -30.95
CA LEU A 217 39.06 15.98 -32.03
C LEU A 217 39.43 17.45 -32.29
N ASN A 218 38.44 18.35 -32.22
CA ASN A 218 38.66 19.79 -32.33
C ASN A 218 39.47 20.35 -31.15
N GLU A 219 39.16 19.89 -29.91
CA GLU A 219 39.96 20.27 -28.74
C GLU A 219 41.42 19.79 -28.82
N LEU A 220 41.66 18.57 -29.36
CA LEU A 220 43.01 18.05 -29.55
C LEU A 220 43.73 18.83 -30.66
N GLU A 221 43.06 19.22 -31.74
CA GLU A 221 43.61 20.08 -32.78
C GLU A 221 44.04 21.43 -32.25
N ASP A 222 43.22 22.05 -31.43
CA ASP A 222 43.50 23.34 -30.78
C ASP A 222 44.70 23.22 -29.82
N LYS A 223 44.82 22.12 -29.07
CA LYS A 223 45.99 21.83 -28.20
C LYS A 223 47.27 21.64 -29.02
N ILE A 224 47.19 20.95 -30.16
CA ILE A 224 48.36 20.78 -31.07
C ILE A 224 48.84 22.13 -31.55
N LYS A 225 47.92 23.01 -32.01
CA LYS A 225 48.24 24.35 -32.48
C LYS A 225 48.82 25.24 -31.37
N ALA A 226 48.25 25.15 -30.16
CA ALA A 226 48.69 25.94 -28.99
C ALA A 226 50.05 25.53 -28.43
N ALA A 227 50.46 24.29 -28.64
CA ALA A 227 51.74 23.74 -28.11
C ALA A 227 53.00 24.25 -28.80
N GLN A 228 52.87 25.02 -29.90
CA GLN A 228 53.99 25.67 -30.64
C GLN A 228 55.19 24.73 -30.89
N MET A 229 54.93 23.47 -31.17
CA MET A 229 55.93 22.45 -31.37
C MET A 229 56.68 22.60 -32.72
N PRO A 230 57.89 21.99 -32.88
CA PRO A 230 58.61 22.00 -34.14
C PRO A 230 57.76 21.45 -35.31
N LYS A 231 57.94 22.04 -36.53
CA LYS A 231 57.13 21.67 -37.72
C LYS A 231 57.03 20.19 -38.02
N GLU A 232 58.07 19.39 -37.72
CA GLU A 232 58.06 17.95 -37.94
C GLU A 232 57.19 17.23 -36.90
N SER A 233 57.24 17.65 -35.62
CA SER A 233 56.41 17.10 -34.53
C SER A 233 54.95 17.49 -34.69
N GLU A 234 54.64 18.71 -35.11
CA GLU A 234 53.31 19.17 -35.43
C GLU A 234 52.69 18.34 -36.58
N LYS A 235 53.49 18.06 -37.61
CA LYS A 235 53.04 17.23 -38.76
C LYS A 235 52.73 15.79 -38.32
N ILE A 236 53.50 15.23 -37.39
CA ILE A 236 53.26 13.90 -36.84
C ILE A 236 51.97 13.91 -35.97
N ALA A 237 51.80 14.93 -35.12
CA ALA A 237 50.60 15.04 -34.26
C ALA A 237 49.32 15.20 -35.09
N LEU A 238 49.32 16.07 -36.11
CA LEU A 238 48.19 16.23 -37.03
C LEU A 238 47.85 14.97 -37.81
N LYS A 239 48.89 14.20 -38.24
CA LYS A 239 48.68 12.91 -38.90
C LYS A 239 48.07 11.87 -37.98
N GLU A 240 48.44 11.86 -36.71
CA GLU A 240 47.86 10.96 -35.72
C GLU A 240 46.46 11.37 -35.36
N LEU A 241 46.17 12.69 -35.34
CA LEU A 241 44.80 13.21 -35.16
C LEU A 241 43.87 12.81 -36.31
N ASP A 242 44.35 12.87 -37.57
CA ASP A 242 43.59 12.37 -38.73
C ASP A 242 43.34 10.85 -38.65
N ARG A 243 44.30 10.10 -38.12
CA ARG A 243 44.09 8.68 -37.83
C ARG A 243 43.07 8.46 -36.75
N LEU A 244 43.15 9.20 -35.64
CA LEU A 244 42.20 9.13 -34.52
C LEU A 244 40.74 9.41 -34.94
N SER A 245 40.54 10.35 -35.89
CA SER A 245 39.20 10.69 -36.42
C SER A 245 38.53 9.50 -37.15
N ARG A 246 39.29 8.49 -37.59
CA ARG A 246 38.79 7.29 -38.29
C ARG A 246 38.61 6.09 -37.38
N ILE A 247 39.05 6.16 -36.13
CA ILE A 247 38.94 5.08 -35.15
C ILE A 247 37.64 5.27 -34.36
N PRO A 248 36.79 4.23 -34.20
CA PRO A 248 35.61 4.30 -33.34
C PRO A 248 35.98 4.66 -31.88
N THR A 249 35.29 5.63 -31.27
CA THR A 249 35.57 6.11 -29.91
C THR A 249 35.53 5.02 -28.83
N GLN A 250 34.82 3.92 -29.10
CA GLN A 250 34.74 2.76 -28.20
C GLN A 250 35.90 1.77 -28.33
N SER A 251 36.80 1.97 -29.28
CA SER A 251 37.97 1.07 -29.50
C SER A 251 39.08 1.35 -28.47
N PRO A 252 39.74 0.33 -27.91
CA PRO A 252 40.92 0.54 -27.07
C PRO A 252 42.02 1.33 -27.78
N GLU A 253 42.15 1.21 -29.09
CA GLU A 253 43.12 1.94 -29.91
C GLU A 253 42.85 3.46 -29.88
N TYR A 254 41.60 3.88 -29.77
CA TYR A 254 41.23 5.30 -29.68
C TYR A 254 41.91 5.95 -28.46
N ASN A 255 41.82 5.32 -27.30
CA ASN A 255 42.43 5.82 -26.07
C ASN A 255 43.97 5.87 -26.15
N VAL A 256 44.57 4.92 -26.83
CA VAL A 256 46.05 4.89 -27.01
C VAL A 256 46.51 6.04 -27.89
N SER A 257 45.89 6.22 -29.08
CA SER A 257 46.22 7.34 -29.98
C SER A 257 45.94 8.70 -29.38
N ARG A 258 44.83 8.83 -28.63
CA ARG A 258 44.49 10.04 -27.89
C ARG A 258 45.57 10.40 -26.84
N THR A 259 45.96 9.42 -26.01
CA THR A 259 46.98 9.62 -24.99
C THR A 259 48.31 9.98 -25.61
N TYR A 260 48.64 9.40 -26.77
CA TYR A 260 49.86 9.73 -27.51
C TYR A 260 49.86 11.19 -28.00
N ILE A 261 48.76 11.68 -28.56
CA ILE A 261 48.63 13.08 -28.97
C ILE A 261 48.71 14.02 -27.76
N GLU A 262 48.05 13.68 -26.64
CA GLU A 262 48.13 14.45 -25.38
C GLU A 262 49.57 14.51 -24.82
N TRP A 263 50.31 13.44 -24.99
CA TRP A 263 51.73 13.39 -24.59
C TRP A 263 52.58 14.29 -25.48
N LEU A 264 52.39 14.26 -26.80
CA LEU A 264 53.09 15.14 -27.72
C LEU A 264 52.84 16.61 -27.44
N THR A 265 51.60 16.96 -27.04
CA THR A 265 51.22 18.37 -26.69
C THR A 265 51.70 18.82 -25.33
N ARG A 266 52.04 17.93 -24.40
CA ARG A 266 52.54 18.23 -23.07
C ARG A 266 54.06 18.25 -22.92
N SER A 267 54.77 17.80 -23.95
CA SER A 267 56.23 17.72 -23.85
C SER A 267 56.85 19.11 -23.73
N GLU A 268 57.33 19.45 -22.55
CA GLU A 268 58.05 20.72 -22.25
C GLU A 268 59.43 20.78 -22.95
N GLU A 269 59.85 19.69 -23.60
CA GLU A 269 61.15 19.59 -24.29
C GLU A 269 61.16 20.29 -25.64
N HIS A 270 60.03 20.85 -26.11
CA HIS A 270 59.96 21.61 -27.36
C HIS A 270 60.53 23.03 -27.26
N THR A 271 60.94 23.48 -26.06
CA THR A 271 61.43 24.83 -25.80
C THR A 271 62.95 24.96 -25.51
N SER A 272 63.71 23.88 -25.70
CA SER A 272 65.20 23.97 -25.53
C SER A 272 65.89 23.70 -26.85
N GLU A 273 66.21 24.73 -27.55
CA GLU A 273 67.26 25.25 -28.44
C GLU A 273 66.74 26.04 -29.59
#